data_f6617f9fd37c9c0b73b3695581fd6524
#
_entry.id   f6617f9fd37c9c0b73b3695581fd6524
#
_cell.length_a   1.000
_cell.length_b   1.000
_cell.length_c   1.000
_cell.angle_alpha   90.00
_cell.angle_beta   90.00
_cell.angle_gamma   90.00
#
_symmetry.space_group_name_H-M   'P 1'
#
loop_
_entity.id
_entity.type
_entity.pdbx_description
1 polymer ?
#
loop_
_entity_poly.entity_id
_entity_poly.type
_entity_poly.pdbx_seq_one_letter_code
_entity_poly.pdbx_strand_id
1 'polypeptide(L)'
;MNKRMKEIEAELNTITERRSAIKAEAETADKATLESNEKELNDMATREKSLLAEKAEIEKREQEAKDIGAGTVHADEIEKPAERGKKMEKNTIEYRSTKEYRDAFYRYLTGNDTVEDRDALITTGTSGIALPAQMDTQIWDNIHTEHPITADVTTLESGVVLEVTRHTSITAGKAKKTAEGKAPDAEDNAFVTVSLSGNDYSKYVELSYAAAKMTQGALERYLVQEISADIGDALAADIFAQIDADAKTANKTTLTADLAYKDLTKALGSVHGTGIKVYCSRSTKYNKILGLVDTAGQPIFRAGVEIDAAVTEDDAAGDNIYVVAPSMFLLNVVQGLMVEDDRDIKAHKLVYSGYCRAQGTLRDDRAAAVIKPKATA
;
A
#
# COMPACT_ATOMS: atom_id res chain seq x y z
N MET A 1 25.33 29.94 -33.05
CA MET A 1 23.95 30.34 -33.39
C MET A 1 23.45 29.44 -34.51
N ASN A 2 22.41 28.69 -34.29
CA ASN A 2 21.88 27.67 -35.20
C ASN A 2 21.36 28.35 -36.49
N LYS A 3 21.60 27.76 -37.66
CA LYS A 3 21.15 28.32 -38.95
C LYS A 3 19.64 28.57 -38.93
N ARG A 4 18.87 27.67 -38.31
CA ARG A 4 17.42 27.75 -38.18
C ARG A 4 16.96 28.93 -37.30
N MET A 5 17.71 29.31 -36.25
CA MET A 5 17.43 30.47 -35.41
C MET A 5 17.50 31.78 -36.21
N LYS A 6 18.50 31.91 -37.09
CA LYS A 6 18.60 33.08 -37.95
C LYS A 6 17.46 33.19 -38.96
N GLU A 7 17.00 32.05 -39.47
CA GLU A 7 15.85 32.01 -40.38
C GLU A 7 14.57 32.41 -39.66
N ILE A 8 14.34 31.91 -38.42
CA ILE A 8 13.19 32.31 -37.59
C ILE A 8 13.21 33.80 -37.27
N GLU A 9 14.35 34.36 -36.90
CA GLU A 9 14.48 35.80 -36.64
C GLU A 9 14.24 36.66 -37.89
N ALA A 10 14.68 36.19 -39.07
CA ALA A 10 14.38 36.85 -40.33
C ALA A 10 12.89 36.82 -40.69
N GLU A 11 12.22 35.63 -40.50
CA GLU A 11 10.78 35.50 -40.70
C GLU A 11 9.98 36.41 -39.71
N LEU A 12 10.36 36.49 -38.45
CA LEU A 12 9.71 37.36 -37.45
C LEU A 12 9.85 38.85 -37.81
N ASN A 13 11.02 39.26 -38.34
CA ASN A 13 11.23 40.63 -38.81
C ASN A 13 10.34 40.94 -40.03
N THR A 14 10.23 40.04 -41.00
CA THR A 14 9.35 40.25 -42.17
C THR A 14 7.88 40.33 -41.76
N ILE A 15 7.42 39.54 -40.76
CA ILE A 15 6.07 39.62 -40.22
C ILE A 15 5.83 40.99 -39.54
N THR A 16 6.79 41.49 -38.78
CA THR A 16 6.69 42.82 -38.14
C THR A 16 6.67 43.99 -39.13
N GLU A 17 7.48 43.89 -40.15
CA GLU A 17 7.48 44.89 -41.25
C GLU A 17 6.16 44.88 -42.03
N ARG A 18 5.64 43.73 -42.38
CA ARG A 18 4.36 43.61 -43.09
C ARG A 18 3.19 44.08 -42.25
N ARG A 19 3.16 43.79 -40.94
CA ARG A 19 2.15 44.35 -40.02
C ARG A 19 2.18 45.86 -39.96
N SER A 20 3.35 46.48 -39.95
CA SER A 20 3.45 47.95 -39.98
C SER A 20 2.96 48.52 -41.29
N ALA A 21 3.20 47.86 -42.42
CA ALA A 21 2.70 48.26 -43.72
C ALA A 21 1.15 48.18 -43.80
N ILE A 22 0.58 47.06 -43.36
CA ILE A 22 -0.88 46.88 -43.31
C ILE A 22 -1.53 47.94 -42.41
N LYS A 23 -0.91 48.27 -41.28
CA LYS A 23 -1.42 49.32 -40.40
C LYS A 23 -1.43 50.70 -41.07
N ALA A 24 -0.40 51.01 -41.86
CA ALA A 24 -0.36 52.23 -42.64
C ALA A 24 -1.39 52.26 -43.81
N GLU A 25 -1.59 51.12 -44.47
CA GLU A 25 -2.58 50.95 -45.53
C GLU A 25 -4.06 51.04 -45.01
N ALA A 26 -4.30 50.62 -43.75
CA ALA A 26 -5.63 50.61 -43.13
C ALA A 26 -6.23 52.03 -42.96
N GLU A 27 -5.39 53.07 -42.89
CA GLU A 27 -5.84 54.49 -42.77
C GLU A 27 -6.55 55.01 -44.05
N THR A 28 -6.33 54.36 -45.21
CA THR A 28 -6.84 54.81 -46.52
C THR A 28 -7.59 53.73 -47.28
N ALA A 29 -7.75 52.53 -46.71
CA ALA A 29 -8.33 51.34 -47.38
C ALA A 29 -9.86 51.34 -47.44
N ASP A 30 -10.40 50.75 -48.50
CA ASP A 30 -11.81 50.46 -48.62
C ASP A 30 -12.21 49.19 -47.81
N LYS A 31 -13.53 48.91 -47.67
CA LYS A 31 -14.04 47.84 -46.84
C LYS A 31 -13.53 46.45 -47.26
N ALA A 32 -13.40 46.18 -48.56
CA ALA A 32 -12.95 44.90 -49.07
C ALA A 32 -11.45 44.64 -48.75
N THR A 33 -10.63 45.70 -48.82
CA THR A 33 -9.21 45.69 -48.46
C THR A 33 -9.03 45.49 -46.94
N LEU A 34 -9.90 46.08 -46.12
CA LEU A 34 -9.86 45.90 -44.66
C LEU A 34 -10.14 44.45 -44.25
N GLU A 35 -11.17 43.79 -44.86
CA GLU A 35 -11.47 42.38 -44.60
C GLU A 35 -10.31 41.44 -45.02
N SER A 36 -9.64 41.74 -46.15
CA SER A 36 -8.44 41.01 -46.60
C SER A 36 -7.27 41.19 -45.64
N ASN A 37 -7.02 42.42 -45.17
CA ASN A 37 -5.96 42.77 -44.24
C ASN A 37 -6.18 42.13 -42.86
N GLU A 38 -7.41 42.05 -42.39
CA GLU A 38 -7.76 41.36 -41.14
C GLU A 38 -7.44 39.88 -41.18
N LYS A 39 -7.76 39.22 -42.31
CA LYS A 39 -7.40 37.79 -42.49
C LYS A 39 -5.88 37.60 -42.53
N GLU A 40 -5.12 38.45 -43.26
CA GLU A 40 -3.67 38.38 -43.33
C GLU A 40 -3.02 38.62 -41.95
N LEU A 41 -3.57 39.51 -41.13
CA LEU A 41 -3.12 39.76 -39.76
C LEU A 41 -3.32 38.55 -38.85
N ASN A 42 -4.44 37.84 -38.97
CA ASN A 42 -4.72 36.63 -38.19
C ASN A 42 -3.79 35.49 -38.59
N ASP A 43 -3.54 35.30 -39.90
CA ASP A 43 -2.62 34.30 -40.40
C ASP A 43 -1.16 34.58 -39.93
N MET A 44 -0.74 35.85 -39.98
CA MET A 44 0.56 36.29 -39.46
C MET A 44 0.67 36.09 -37.95
N ALA A 45 -0.40 36.37 -37.17
CA ALA A 45 -0.40 36.13 -35.72
C ALA A 45 -0.25 34.66 -35.37
N THR A 46 -0.90 33.78 -36.14
CA THR A 46 -0.77 32.32 -35.96
C THR A 46 0.65 31.87 -36.30
N ARG A 47 1.22 32.35 -37.40
CA ARG A 47 2.58 32.04 -37.83
C ARG A 47 3.65 32.55 -36.83
N GLU A 48 3.49 33.77 -36.33
CA GLU A 48 4.35 34.33 -35.29
C GLU A 48 4.38 33.50 -34.03
N LYS A 49 3.20 33.05 -33.57
CA LYS A 49 3.08 32.19 -32.40
C LYS A 49 3.82 30.87 -32.61
N SER A 50 3.70 30.26 -33.79
CA SER A 50 4.41 29.00 -34.09
C SER A 50 5.94 29.18 -34.14
N LEU A 51 6.41 30.28 -34.73
CA LEU A 51 7.86 30.63 -34.80
C LEU A 51 8.47 30.92 -33.42
N LEU A 52 7.71 31.60 -32.55
CA LEU A 52 8.15 31.85 -31.18
C LEU A 52 8.25 30.55 -30.36
N ALA A 53 7.32 29.64 -30.56
CA ALA A 53 7.37 28.34 -29.90
C ALA A 53 8.58 27.50 -30.39
N GLU A 54 8.86 27.50 -31.72
CA GLU A 54 10.00 26.81 -32.30
C GLU A 54 11.33 27.45 -31.82
N LYS A 55 11.39 28.78 -31.71
CA LYS A 55 12.55 29.50 -31.17
C LYS A 55 12.85 29.10 -29.73
N ALA A 56 11.81 29.08 -28.87
CA ALA A 56 11.95 28.71 -27.46
C ALA A 56 12.44 27.23 -27.30
N GLU A 57 11.96 26.34 -28.15
CA GLU A 57 12.42 24.95 -28.14
C GLU A 57 13.88 24.79 -28.57
N ILE A 58 14.33 25.56 -29.58
CA ILE A 58 15.73 25.55 -30.00
C ILE A 58 16.64 26.16 -28.93
N GLU A 59 16.23 27.25 -28.30
CA GLU A 59 17.00 27.90 -27.21
C GLU A 59 17.13 26.93 -26.01
N LYS A 60 16.06 26.24 -25.67
CA LYS A 60 16.06 25.21 -24.61
C LYS A 60 17.06 24.10 -24.91
N ARG A 61 17.05 23.55 -26.14
CA ARG A 61 18.00 22.51 -26.58
C ARG A 61 19.45 23.03 -26.62
N GLU A 62 19.70 24.29 -27.04
CA GLU A 62 21.05 24.87 -27.02
C GLU A 62 21.54 25.10 -25.57
N GLN A 63 20.65 25.41 -24.63
CA GLN A 63 21.00 25.54 -23.21
C GLN A 63 21.32 24.18 -22.62
N GLU A 64 20.47 23.19 -22.85
CA GLU A 64 20.70 21.80 -22.42
C GLU A 64 22.04 21.26 -22.98
N ALA A 65 22.37 21.55 -24.24
CA ALA A 65 23.63 21.13 -24.83
C ALA A 65 24.84 21.82 -24.19
N LYS A 66 24.71 23.09 -23.79
CA LYS A 66 25.77 23.85 -23.07
C LYS A 66 25.99 23.31 -21.68
N ASP A 67 24.91 22.99 -20.98
CA ASP A 67 24.94 22.46 -19.61
C ASP A 67 25.59 21.06 -19.60
N ILE A 68 25.31 20.22 -20.62
CA ILE A 68 26.01 18.94 -20.85
C ILE A 68 27.50 19.16 -21.13
N GLY A 69 27.83 20.13 -21.99
CA GLY A 69 29.21 20.43 -22.35
C GLY A 69 30.05 21.05 -21.23
N ALA A 70 29.42 21.73 -20.28
CA ALA A 70 30.06 22.35 -19.11
C ALA A 70 30.22 21.36 -17.92
N GLY A 71 29.74 20.16 -18.03
CA GLY A 71 29.76 19.20 -16.91
C GLY A 71 28.83 19.57 -15.73
N THR A 72 28.03 20.61 -15.89
CA THR A 72 27.01 21.04 -14.93
C THR A 72 25.65 20.43 -15.27
N VAL A 73 25.64 19.12 -15.49
CA VAL A 73 24.37 18.39 -15.45
C VAL A 73 24.00 18.32 -13.98
N HIS A 74 23.08 19.16 -13.56
CA HIS A 74 22.45 18.98 -12.26
C HIS A 74 21.82 17.59 -12.29
N ALA A 75 22.34 16.70 -11.43
CA ALA A 75 21.82 15.33 -11.27
C ALA A 75 20.34 15.30 -10.85
N ASP A 76 19.75 16.45 -10.61
CA ASP A 76 18.37 16.67 -10.19
C ASP A 76 17.35 16.67 -11.36
N GLU A 77 17.80 16.80 -12.61
CA GLU A 77 16.90 16.78 -13.79
C GLU A 77 16.87 15.44 -14.54
N ILE A 78 17.78 14.53 -14.22
CA ILE A 78 17.62 13.14 -14.64
C ILE A 78 16.75 12.50 -13.55
N GLU A 79 15.44 12.44 -13.77
CA GLU A 79 14.55 11.63 -12.93
C GLU A 79 15.16 10.25 -12.77
N LYS A 80 15.71 9.96 -11.58
CA LYS A 80 16.19 8.62 -11.25
C LYS A 80 15.02 7.66 -11.49
N PRO A 81 15.24 6.46 -12.05
CA PRO A 81 14.15 5.49 -12.25
C PRO A 81 13.28 5.28 -11.00
N ALA A 82 13.88 5.41 -9.80
CA ALA A 82 13.17 5.36 -8.51
C ALA A 82 12.27 6.58 -8.23
N GLU A 83 12.60 7.77 -8.75
CA GLU A 83 11.76 8.96 -8.59
C GLU A 83 10.64 9.04 -9.64
N ARG A 84 10.87 8.47 -10.83
CA ARG A 84 9.80 8.29 -11.82
C ARG A 84 8.71 7.36 -11.27
N GLY A 85 9.08 6.24 -10.62
CA GLY A 85 8.14 5.37 -9.95
C GLY A 85 7.39 6.09 -8.83
N LYS A 86 8.11 6.80 -7.95
CA LYS A 86 7.49 7.55 -6.85
C LYS A 86 6.58 8.70 -7.32
N LYS A 87 6.94 9.41 -8.40
CA LYS A 87 6.07 10.45 -8.97
C LYS A 87 4.82 9.87 -9.64
N MET A 88 4.96 8.72 -10.31
CA MET A 88 3.80 8.00 -10.87
C MET A 88 2.89 7.46 -9.76
N GLU A 89 3.46 6.89 -8.70
CA GLU A 89 2.69 6.42 -7.52
C GLU A 89 1.96 7.57 -6.82
N LYS A 90 2.64 8.69 -6.56
CA LYS A 90 2.00 9.88 -5.99
C LYS A 90 0.89 10.44 -6.86
N ASN A 91 1.13 10.57 -8.16
CA ASN A 91 0.12 11.04 -9.09
C ASN A 91 -1.06 10.07 -9.18
N THR A 92 -0.81 8.76 -9.11
CA THR A 92 -1.83 7.73 -9.11
C THR A 92 -2.71 7.81 -7.87
N ILE A 93 -2.12 7.98 -6.68
CA ILE A 93 -2.86 8.12 -5.41
C ILE A 93 -3.64 9.44 -5.39
N GLU A 94 -3.04 10.55 -5.80
CA GLU A 94 -3.70 11.86 -5.90
C GLU A 94 -4.91 11.80 -6.85
N TYR A 95 -4.77 11.15 -8.00
CA TYR A 95 -5.86 11.01 -8.96
C TYR A 95 -6.98 10.10 -8.42
N ARG A 96 -6.65 8.99 -7.77
CA ARG A 96 -7.61 8.08 -7.12
C ARG A 96 -8.39 8.75 -5.98
N SER A 97 -7.89 9.84 -5.41
CA SER A 97 -8.57 10.63 -4.38
C SER A 97 -9.53 11.67 -4.93
N THR A 98 -9.57 11.89 -6.26
CA THR A 98 -10.46 12.86 -6.88
C THR A 98 -11.91 12.39 -6.90
N LYS A 99 -12.83 13.34 -6.92
CA LYS A 99 -14.26 13.06 -7.01
C LYS A 99 -14.60 12.41 -8.36
N GLU A 100 -13.95 12.86 -9.44
CA GLU A 100 -14.13 12.34 -10.79
C GLU A 100 -13.80 10.85 -10.87
N TYR A 101 -12.67 10.42 -10.29
CA TYR A 101 -12.29 9.01 -10.23
C TYR A 101 -13.30 8.18 -9.44
N ARG A 102 -13.72 8.68 -8.29
CA ARG A 102 -14.71 8.02 -7.44
C ARG A 102 -16.06 7.87 -8.12
N ASP A 103 -16.55 8.92 -8.79
CA ASP A 103 -17.82 8.88 -9.52
C ASP A 103 -17.74 7.93 -10.73
N ALA A 104 -16.61 7.89 -11.46
CA ALA A 104 -16.35 6.94 -12.54
C ALA A 104 -16.33 5.50 -12.03
N PHE A 105 -15.65 5.25 -10.90
CA PHE A 105 -15.60 3.94 -10.25
C PHE A 105 -17.00 3.42 -9.87
N TYR A 106 -17.86 4.27 -9.31
CA TYR A 106 -19.23 3.86 -8.97
C TYR A 106 -20.11 3.64 -10.20
N ARG A 107 -19.96 4.44 -11.26
CA ARG A 107 -20.67 4.16 -12.53
C ARG A 107 -20.23 2.83 -13.11
N TYR A 108 -18.96 2.51 -13.01
CA TYR A 108 -18.41 1.21 -13.38
C TYR A 108 -19.06 0.09 -12.57
N LEU A 109 -19.02 0.14 -11.24
CA LEU A 109 -19.63 -0.88 -10.34
C LEU A 109 -21.15 -1.07 -10.57
N THR A 110 -21.86 -0.02 -10.97
CA THR A 110 -23.31 -0.10 -11.25
C THR A 110 -23.62 -0.48 -12.70
N GLY A 111 -22.58 -0.62 -13.54
CA GLY A 111 -22.66 -0.94 -14.95
C GLY A 111 -23.33 0.14 -15.80
N ASN A 112 -23.21 1.39 -15.37
CA ASN A 112 -23.66 2.59 -16.07
C ASN A 112 -22.45 3.43 -16.53
N ASP A 113 -21.28 2.79 -16.68
CA ASP A 113 -20.05 3.42 -17.08
C ASP A 113 -20.05 3.80 -18.57
N THR A 114 -19.37 4.90 -18.88
CA THR A 114 -19.09 5.36 -20.24
C THR A 114 -17.69 4.91 -20.68
N VAL A 115 -17.37 5.07 -21.97
CA VAL A 115 -16.01 4.82 -22.46
C VAL A 115 -15.01 5.74 -21.76
N GLU A 116 -15.38 7.00 -21.54
CA GLU A 116 -14.56 8.01 -20.85
C GLU A 116 -14.30 7.62 -19.39
N ASP A 117 -15.30 7.02 -18.71
CA ASP A 117 -15.13 6.52 -17.34
C ASP A 117 -14.12 5.37 -17.28
N ARG A 118 -14.14 4.44 -18.22
CA ARG A 118 -13.18 3.34 -18.32
C ARG A 118 -11.77 3.83 -18.58
N ASP A 119 -11.63 4.82 -19.45
CA ASP A 119 -10.35 5.46 -19.75
C ASP A 119 -9.79 6.23 -18.54
N ALA A 120 -10.68 6.73 -17.67
CA ALA A 120 -10.30 7.43 -16.45
C ALA A 120 -9.91 6.47 -15.30
N LEU A 121 -10.35 5.19 -15.33
CA LEU A 121 -10.07 4.24 -14.26
C LEU A 121 -8.68 3.63 -14.40
N ILE A 122 -7.90 3.68 -13.32
CA ILE A 122 -6.55 3.14 -13.27
C ILE A 122 -6.62 1.64 -12.98
N THR A 123 -6.03 0.85 -13.87
CA THR A 123 -5.89 -0.59 -13.67
C THR A 123 -4.57 -0.92 -12.97
N THR A 124 -4.63 -1.80 -11.98
CA THR A 124 -3.45 -2.29 -11.28
C THR A 124 -2.99 -3.61 -11.89
N GLY A 125 -1.89 -3.57 -12.65
CA GLY A 125 -1.33 -4.78 -13.25
C GLY A 125 -2.19 -5.37 -14.36
N THR A 126 -2.32 -6.71 -14.39
CA THR A 126 -2.95 -7.47 -15.48
C THR A 126 -4.47 -7.60 -15.34
N SER A 127 -5.04 -7.29 -14.18
CA SER A 127 -6.47 -7.43 -13.90
C SER A 127 -6.89 -6.55 -12.74
N GLY A 128 -8.04 -5.90 -12.88
CA GLY A 128 -8.70 -5.14 -11.83
C GLY A 128 -8.49 -3.62 -11.88
N ILE A 129 -9.52 -2.92 -11.44
CA ILE A 129 -9.52 -1.47 -11.30
C ILE A 129 -9.12 -1.12 -9.86
N ALA A 130 -8.21 -0.16 -9.70
CA ALA A 130 -7.79 0.29 -8.38
C ALA A 130 -8.95 0.94 -7.62
N LEU A 131 -9.07 0.67 -6.33
CA LEU A 131 -10.05 1.31 -5.47
C LEU A 131 -9.83 2.82 -5.36
N PRO A 132 -10.89 3.64 -5.23
CA PRO A 132 -10.74 5.02 -4.77
C PRO A 132 -9.96 5.08 -3.46
N ALA A 133 -9.02 6.03 -3.34
CA ALA A 133 -8.12 6.09 -2.19
C ALA A 133 -8.86 6.21 -0.84
N GLN A 134 -10.01 6.91 -0.81
CA GLN A 134 -10.82 7.03 0.40
C GLN A 134 -11.45 5.69 0.83
N MET A 135 -11.92 4.89 -0.14
CA MET A 135 -12.51 3.58 0.13
C MET A 135 -11.45 2.59 0.62
N ASP A 136 -10.28 2.58 -0.02
CA ASP A 136 -9.13 1.77 0.36
C ASP A 136 -8.68 2.08 1.80
N THR A 137 -8.50 3.37 2.13
CA THR A 137 -8.17 3.78 3.49
C THR A 137 -9.22 3.33 4.52
N GLN A 138 -10.51 3.49 4.22
CA GLN A 138 -11.58 3.08 5.13
C GLN A 138 -11.59 1.57 5.38
N ILE A 139 -11.33 0.76 4.37
CA ILE A 139 -11.25 -0.70 4.52
C ILE A 139 -10.09 -1.07 5.43
N TRP A 140 -8.90 -0.52 5.21
CA TRP A 140 -7.74 -0.79 6.05
C TRP A 140 -7.91 -0.27 7.47
N ASP A 141 -8.51 0.91 7.67
CA ASP A 141 -8.82 1.45 9.01
C ASP A 141 -9.77 0.53 9.78
N ASN A 142 -10.79 -0.02 9.11
CA ASN A 142 -11.70 -0.99 9.71
C ASN A 142 -10.96 -2.29 10.08
N ILE A 143 -10.15 -2.84 9.17
CA ILE A 143 -9.33 -4.04 9.43
C ILE A 143 -8.42 -3.82 10.64
N HIS A 144 -7.72 -2.69 10.71
CA HIS A 144 -6.82 -2.36 11.82
C HIS A 144 -7.56 -2.14 13.15
N THR A 145 -8.83 -1.70 13.08
CA THR A 145 -9.66 -1.52 14.27
C THR A 145 -10.17 -2.85 14.82
N GLU A 146 -10.61 -3.74 13.95
CA GLU A 146 -11.12 -5.06 14.32
C GLU A 146 -9.98 -6.03 14.67
N HIS A 147 -8.87 -5.95 13.94
CA HIS A 147 -7.69 -6.80 14.11
C HIS A 147 -6.42 -5.97 14.36
N PRO A 148 -6.18 -5.57 15.61
CA PRO A 148 -5.01 -4.74 15.99
C PRO A 148 -3.66 -5.33 15.59
N ILE A 149 -3.55 -6.67 15.46
CA ILE A 149 -2.32 -7.34 15.01
C ILE A 149 -1.91 -6.84 13.63
N THR A 150 -2.85 -6.56 12.72
CA THR A 150 -2.56 -6.09 11.36
C THR A 150 -1.95 -4.68 11.33
N ALA A 151 -2.29 -3.84 12.31
CA ALA A 151 -1.70 -2.51 12.48
C ALA A 151 -0.33 -2.52 13.16
N ASP A 152 -0.10 -3.51 14.03
CA ASP A 152 1.10 -3.59 14.86
C ASP A 152 2.28 -4.24 14.15
N VAL A 153 2.04 -5.09 13.16
CA VAL A 153 3.09 -5.76 12.38
C VAL A 153 3.75 -4.80 11.38
N THR A 154 4.97 -5.13 10.97
CA THR A 154 5.67 -4.34 9.93
C THR A 154 5.12 -4.72 8.56
N THR A 155 4.32 -3.85 7.94
CA THR A 155 3.77 -4.05 6.61
C THR A 155 4.68 -3.45 5.54
N LEU A 156 4.90 -4.17 4.46
CA LEU A 156 5.65 -3.75 3.29
C LEU A 156 4.81 -3.96 2.02
N GLU A 157 4.43 -2.89 1.39
CA GLU A 157 3.74 -2.92 0.09
C GLU A 157 4.77 -2.95 -1.04
N SER A 158 5.27 -4.14 -1.35
CA SER A 158 6.35 -4.27 -2.33
C SER A 158 5.88 -4.42 -3.77
N GLY A 159 4.67 -4.91 -3.99
CA GLY A 159 4.15 -5.25 -5.30
C GLY A 159 4.87 -6.43 -5.98
N VAL A 160 5.79 -7.10 -5.26
CA VAL A 160 6.59 -8.21 -5.79
C VAL A 160 6.77 -9.32 -4.76
N VAL A 161 7.13 -10.49 -5.23
CA VAL A 161 7.52 -11.61 -4.36
C VAL A 161 8.85 -11.27 -3.68
N LEU A 162 8.88 -11.34 -2.35
CA LEU A 162 10.07 -11.12 -1.55
C LEU A 162 10.64 -12.44 -1.02
N GLU A 163 11.95 -12.54 -1.01
CA GLU A 163 12.66 -13.60 -0.31
C GLU A 163 13.29 -13.03 0.98
N VAL A 164 12.86 -13.54 2.11
CA VAL A 164 13.36 -13.13 3.43
C VAL A 164 14.24 -14.23 3.99
N THR A 165 15.51 -13.94 4.21
CA THR A 165 16.43 -14.84 4.88
C THR A 165 16.40 -14.56 6.38
N ARG A 166 16.01 -15.57 7.17
CA ARG A 166 16.04 -15.49 8.62
C ARG A 166 17.15 -16.37 9.18
N HIS A 167 17.77 -15.89 10.24
CA HIS A 167 18.75 -16.63 11.01
C HIS A 167 18.04 -17.49 12.06
N THR A 168 18.21 -18.81 11.99
CA THR A 168 17.50 -19.73 12.91
C THR A 168 18.33 -20.14 14.11
N SER A 169 19.64 -20.35 13.96
CA SER A 169 20.51 -20.72 15.07
C SER A 169 21.98 -20.50 14.77
N ILE A 170 22.73 -20.24 15.80
CA ILE A 170 24.20 -20.38 15.80
C ILE A 170 24.52 -21.67 16.56
N THR A 171 24.96 -22.71 15.87
CA THR A 171 25.29 -24.01 16.47
C THR A 171 26.68 -24.05 17.07
N ALA A 172 27.64 -23.33 16.49
CA ALA A 172 29.00 -23.20 16.97
C ALA A 172 29.53 -21.78 16.78
N GLY A 173 30.63 -21.44 17.42
CA GLY A 173 31.34 -20.18 17.19
C GLY A 173 30.72 -18.95 17.89
N LYS A 174 29.85 -19.12 18.91
CA LYS A 174 29.39 -17.99 19.73
C LYS A 174 30.57 -17.26 20.35
N ALA A 175 30.50 -15.93 20.39
CA ALA A 175 31.52 -15.11 21.02
C ALA A 175 31.79 -15.58 22.43
N LYS A 176 33.06 -15.90 22.72
CA LYS A 176 33.55 -16.31 24.03
C LYS A 176 34.86 -15.60 24.35
N LYS A 177 35.18 -15.50 25.64
CA LYS A 177 36.49 -15.00 26.07
C LYS A 177 37.56 -15.95 25.55
N THR A 178 38.42 -15.47 24.66
CA THR A 178 39.51 -16.24 24.08
C THR A 178 40.80 -15.83 24.75
N ALA A 179 41.68 -16.78 25.05
CA ALA A 179 43.00 -16.49 25.59
C ALA A 179 43.91 -15.86 24.53
N GLU A 180 44.87 -15.07 24.97
CA GLU A 180 45.83 -14.43 24.06
C GLU A 180 46.54 -15.48 23.19
N GLY A 181 46.64 -15.23 21.90
CA GLY A 181 47.27 -16.13 20.93
C GLY A 181 46.40 -17.33 20.49
N LYS A 182 45.12 -17.42 20.90
CA LYS A 182 44.19 -18.46 20.43
C LYS A 182 43.21 -17.86 19.40
N ALA A 183 43.00 -18.59 18.34
CA ALA A 183 41.94 -18.22 17.38
C ALA A 183 40.55 -18.51 17.98
N PRO A 184 39.52 -17.66 17.73
CA PRO A 184 38.14 -17.98 18.04
C PRO A 184 37.65 -19.15 17.18
N ASP A 185 36.63 -19.86 17.66
CA ASP A 185 36.00 -20.92 16.86
C ASP A 185 35.28 -20.30 15.66
N ALA A 186 35.30 -21.02 14.54
CA ALA A 186 34.50 -20.61 13.36
C ALA A 186 33.02 -20.68 13.69
N GLU A 187 32.27 -19.69 13.19
CA GLU A 187 30.82 -19.64 13.35
C GLU A 187 30.13 -20.58 12.34
N ASP A 188 29.18 -21.37 12.83
CA ASP A 188 28.32 -22.22 12.02
C ASP A 188 26.89 -21.67 12.14
N ASN A 189 26.46 -20.99 11.10
CA ASN A 189 25.18 -20.30 11.01
C ASN A 189 24.19 -21.09 10.16
N ALA A 190 22.98 -21.28 10.67
CA ALA A 190 21.87 -21.81 9.91
C ALA A 190 20.93 -20.68 9.48
N PHE A 191 20.75 -20.56 8.16
CA PHE A 191 19.82 -19.62 7.54
C PHE A 191 18.70 -20.38 6.86
N VAL A 192 17.48 -19.85 6.96
CA VAL A 192 16.32 -20.32 6.22
C VAL A 192 15.79 -19.16 5.38
N THR A 193 15.68 -19.38 4.08
CA THR A 193 15.04 -18.42 3.17
C THR A 193 13.57 -18.76 3.03
N VAL A 194 12.72 -17.80 3.32
CA VAL A 194 11.27 -17.90 3.17
C VAL A 194 10.85 -17.00 2.02
N SER A 195 10.15 -17.56 1.03
CA SER A 195 9.59 -16.82 -0.08
C SER A 195 8.18 -16.33 0.28
N LEU A 196 7.98 -15.01 0.23
CA LEU A 196 6.71 -14.35 0.49
C LEU A 196 6.02 -14.08 -0.85
N SER A 197 5.48 -15.15 -1.46
CA SER A 197 4.80 -15.11 -2.76
C SER A 197 3.39 -14.56 -2.69
N GLY A 198 2.81 -14.48 -1.49
CA GLY A 198 1.45 -14.03 -1.21
C GLY A 198 0.43 -15.16 -1.25
N ASN A 199 -0.44 -15.16 -0.23
CA ASN A 199 -1.67 -15.93 -0.21
C ASN A 199 -2.79 -15.06 -0.76
N ASP A 200 -3.76 -15.67 -1.45
CA ASP A 200 -4.89 -14.99 -2.04
C ASP A 200 -6.05 -14.92 -1.03
N TYR A 201 -6.50 -13.71 -0.72
CA TYR A 201 -7.67 -13.46 0.10
C TYR A 201 -8.75 -12.86 -0.79
N SER A 202 -9.90 -13.52 -0.88
CA SER A 202 -11.01 -13.07 -1.71
C SER A 202 -12.36 -13.25 -1.01
N LYS A 203 -13.24 -12.26 -1.21
CA LYS A 203 -14.60 -12.26 -0.70
C LYS A 203 -15.57 -11.92 -1.80
N TYR A 204 -16.62 -12.75 -1.96
CA TYR A 204 -17.75 -12.46 -2.84
C TYR A 204 -18.90 -11.83 -2.06
N VAL A 205 -19.44 -10.77 -2.62
CA VAL A 205 -20.65 -10.11 -2.13
C VAL A 205 -21.68 -10.11 -3.25
N GLU A 206 -22.82 -10.75 -3.04
CA GLU A 206 -23.89 -10.83 -4.02
C GLU A 206 -25.03 -9.86 -3.67
N LEU A 207 -25.42 -9.02 -4.62
CA LEU A 207 -26.53 -8.10 -4.49
C LEU A 207 -27.59 -8.38 -5.55
N SER A 208 -28.86 -8.45 -5.14
CA SER A 208 -29.98 -8.53 -6.11
C SER A 208 -30.08 -7.20 -6.87
N TYR A 209 -30.60 -7.23 -8.11
CA TYR A 209 -30.86 -6.01 -8.89
C TYR A 209 -31.76 -5.00 -8.16
N ALA A 210 -32.63 -5.48 -7.26
CA ALA A 210 -33.43 -4.59 -6.43
C ALA A 210 -32.60 -3.88 -5.35
N ALA A 211 -31.68 -4.60 -4.70
CA ALA A 211 -30.78 -4.06 -3.71
C ALA A 211 -29.70 -3.15 -4.35
N ALA A 212 -29.28 -3.42 -5.57
CA ALA A 212 -28.31 -2.59 -6.30
C ALA A 212 -28.84 -1.19 -6.67
N LYS A 213 -30.15 -0.94 -6.50
CA LYS A 213 -30.75 0.41 -6.66
C LYS A 213 -30.55 1.31 -5.44
N MET A 214 -29.76 0.89 -4.47
CA MET A 214 -29.40 1.75 -3.34
C MET A 214 -28.57 2.95 -3.81
N THR A 215 -28.53 3.99 -2.98
CA THR A 215 -27.70 5.17 -3.28
C THR A 215 -26.21 4.81 -3.28
N GLN A 216 -25.44 5.52 -4.08
CA GLN A 216 -23.98 5.34 -4.21
C GLN A 216 -23.27 5.22 -2.84
N GLY A 217 -23.53 6.14 -1.90
CA GLY A 217 -22.90 6.10 -0.59
C GLY A 217 -23.39 4.96 0.34
N ALA A 218 -24.56 4.36 0.04
CA ALA A 218 -25.02 3.17 0.77
C ALA A 218 -24.33 1.91 0.24
N LEU A 219 -24.17 1.79 -1.08
CA LEU A 219 -23.40 0.71 -1.71
C LEU A 219 -21.94 0.72 -1.25
N GLU A 220 -21.31 1.89 -1.25
CA GLU A 220 -19.94 2.06 -0.77
C GLU A 220 -19.76 1.53 0.66
N ARG A 221 -20.57 2.03 1.57
CA ARG A 221 -20.49 1.61 3.00
C ARG A 221 -20.72 0.12 3.18
N TYR A 222 -21.66 -0.44 2.42
CA TYR A 222 -21.95 -1.86 2.48
C TYR A 222 -20.75 -2.70 1.99
N LEU A 223 -20.17 -2.35 0.83
CA LEU A 223 -19.00 -3.05 0.29
C LEU A 223 -17.77 -2.90 1.21
N VAL A 224 -17.53 -1.68 1.72
CA VAL A 224 -16.44 -1.44 2.66
C VAL A 224 -16.59 -2.33 3.89
N GLN A 225 -17.78 -2.39 4.48
CA GLN A 225 -18.03 -3.17 5.70
C GLN A 225 -17.86 -4.68 5.46
N GLU A 226 -18.48 -5.22 4.44
CA GLU A 226 -18.43 -6.66 4.14
C GLU A 226 -17.03 -7.14 3.74
N ILE A 227 -16.35 -6.34 2.91
CA ILE A 227 -15.00 -6.69 2.46
C ILE A 227 -14.00 -6.57 3.60
N SER A 228 -14.08 -5.49 4.42
CA SER A 228 -13.14 -5.30 5.53
C SER A 228 -13.27 -6.40 6.58
N ALA A 229 -14.48 -6.80 6.95
CA ALA A 229 -14.72 -7.84 7.95
C ALA A 229 -14.10 -9.17 7.52
N ASP A 230 -14.51 -9.72 6.38
CA ASP A 230 -14.09 -11.08 6.00
C ASP A 230 -12.63 -11.16 5.55
N ILE A 231 -12.12 -10.15 4.83
CA ILE A 231 -10.69 -10.12 4.43
C ILE A 231 -9.82 -9.85 5.67
N GLY A 232 -10.27 -9.00 6.58
CA GLY A 232 -9.58 -8.73 7.84
C GLY A 232 -9.47 -9.98 8.71
N ASP A 233 -10.58 -10.70 8.92
CA ASP A 233 -10.60 -11.98 9.65
C ASP A 233 -9.62 -13.00 9.04
N ALA A 234 -9.65 -13.18 7.71
CA ALA A 234 -8.81 -14.14 7.03
C ALA A 234 -7.31 -13.74 7.13
N LEU A 235 -6.98 -12.47 6.95
CA LEU A 235 -5.61 -11.97 7.03
C LEU A 235 -5.06 -12.09 8.46
N ALA A 236 -5.83 -11.69 9.47
CA ALA A 236 -5.42 -11.79 10.87
C ALA A 236 -5.25 -13.26 11.30
N ALA A 237 -6.16 -14.14 10.90
CA ALA A 237 -6.04 -15.58 11.18
C ALA A 237 -4.78 -16.17 10.55
N ASP A 238 -4.43 -15.80 9.32
CA ASP A 238 -3.21 -16.26 8.66
C ASP A 238 -1.94 -15.71 9.34
N ILE A 239 -1.95 -14.46 9.79
CA ILE A 239 -0.83 -13.88 10.58
C ILE A 239 -0.62 -14.71 11.86
N PHE A 240 -1.67 -15.02 12.62
CA PHE A 240 -1.55 -15.85 13.83
C PHE A 240 -1.10 -17.28 13.52
N ALA A 241 -1.62 -17.88 12.46
CA ALA A 241 -1.21 -19.23 12.03
C ALA A 241 0.28 -19.23 11.63
N GLN A 242 0.75 -18.20 10.94
CA GLN A 242 2.15 -18.08 10.55
C GLN A 242 3.06 -17.80 11.76
N ILE A 243 2.61 -16.99 12.71
CA ILE A 243 3.31 -16.81 13.99
C ILE A 243 3.44 -18.15 14.73
N ASP A 244 2.36 -18.94 14.79
CA ASP A 244 2.43 -20.26 15.40
C ASP A 244 3.36 -21.22 14.61
N ALA A 245 3.35 -21.17 13.28
CA ALA A 245 4.26 -22.00 12.47
C ALA A 245 5.73 -21.63 12.71
N ASP A 246 6.05 -20.35 12.71
CA ASP A 246 7.42 -19.82 12.75
C ASP A 246 8.03 -19.76 14.14
N ALA A 247 7.21 -19.63 15.20
CA ALA A 247 7.68 -19.54 16.57
C ALA A 247 8.50 -20.79 16.96
N LYS A 248 9.57 -20.59 17.70
CA LYS A 248 10.45 -21.67 18.17
C LYS A 248 9.66 -22.69 18.98
N THR A 249 9.88 -23.99 18.72
CA THR A 249 9.19 -25.08 19.41
C THR A 249 9.28 -24.99 20.94
N ALA A 250 10.43 -24.52 21.47
CA ALA A 250 10.63 -24.32 22.91
C ALA A 250 9.74 -23.22 23.52
N ASN A 251 9.24 -22.29 22.69
CA ASN A 251 8.36 -21.20 23.09
C ASN A 251 6.87 -21.54 22.90
N LYS A 252 6.56 -22.73 22.37
CA LYS A 252 5.17 -23.24 22.23
C LYS A 252 4.85 -24.08 23.43
N THR A 253 3.80 -23.72 24.16
CA THR A 253 3.34 -24.45 25.34
C THR A 253 1.89 -24.88 25.12
N THR A 254 1.62 -26.19 25.15
CA THR A 254 0.26 -26.71 25.22
C THR A 254 -0.10 -26.99 26.67
N LEU A 255 -1.15 -26.37 27.16
CA LEU A 255 -1.59 -26.53 28.53
C LEU A 255 -2.16 -27.93 28.77
N THR A 256 -1.80 -28.52 29.91
CA THR A 256 -2.37 -29.80 30.39
C THR A 256 -3.46 -29.59 31.46
N ALA A 257 -3.48 -28.38 32.03
CA ALA A 257 -4.45 -27.92 33.03
C ALA A 257 -4.92 -26.52 32.65
N ASP A 258 -5.72 -25.85 33.48
CA ASP A 258 -6.13 -24.49 33.29
C ASP A 258 -4.91 -23.56 33.29
N LEU A 259 -5.02 -22.42 32.61
CA LEU A 259 -3.96 -21.41 32.54
C LEU A 259 -3.52 -20.99 33.95
N ALA A 260 -2.22 -20.98 34.19
CA ALA A 260 -1.65 -20.45 35.41
C ALA A 260 -0.81 -19.18 35.13
N TYR A 261 -0.71 -18.32 36.12
CA TYR A 261 0.08 -17.07 36.01
C TYR A 261 1.55 -17.33 35.59
N LYS A 262 2.14 -18.42 36.08
CA LYS A 262 3.50 -18.83 35.70
C LYS A 262 3.66 -19.14 34.20
N ASP A 263 2.58 -19.56 33.52
CA ASP A 263 2.64 -19.91 32.09
C ASP A 263 2.72 -18.63 31.26
N LEU A 264 1.99 -17.58 31.66
CA LEU A 264 2.10 -16.25 31.05
C LEU A 264 3.48 -15.62 31.28
N THR A 265 3.97 -15.62 32.52
CA THR A 265 5.29 -15.05 32.84
C THR A 265 6.42 -15.81 32.16
N LYS A 266 6.32 -17.13 32.00
CA LYS A 266 7.26 -17.94 31.25
C LYS A 266 7.25 -17.59 29.77
N ALA A 267 6.06 -17.43 29.17
CA ALA A 267 5.93 -17.03 27.77
C ALA A 267 6.53 -15.64 27.53
N LEU A 268 6.19 -14.64 28.37
CA LEU A 268 6.76 -13.30 28.32
C LEU A 268 8.30 -13.30 28.44
N GLY A 269 8.85 -14.10 29.37
CA GLY A 269 10.31 -14.22 29.58
C GLY A 269 11.05 -14.96 28.46
N SER A 270 10.34 -15.67 27.56
CA SER A 270 10.94 -16.42 26.45
C SER A 270 11.01 -15.64 25.14
N VAL A 271 10.25 -14.55 25.01
CA VAL A 271 10.18 -13.74 23.80
C VAL A 271 11.33 -12.73 23.77
N HIS A 272 11.99 -12.64 22.62
CA HIS A 272 13.03 -11.67 22.32
C HIS A 272 12.47 -10.56 21.43
N GLY A 273 12.71 -9.31 21.80
CA GLY A 273 12.29 -8.14 21.03
C GLY A 273 11.86 -7.00 21.93
N THR A 274 11.44 -5.91 21.31
CA THR A 274 10.91 -4.72 21.99
C THR A 274 9.44 -4.57 21.66
N GLY A 275 8.68 -3.91 22.55
CA GLY A 275 7.25 -3.68 22.31
C GLY A 275 6.42 -4.97 22.32
N ILE A 276 6.76 -5.91 23.22
CA ILE A 276 6.05 -7.20 23.33
C ILE A 276 4.59 -6.93 23.69
N LYS A 277 3.69 -7.55 22.95
CA LYS A 277 2.23 -7.53 23.17
C LYS A 277 1.69 -8.94 23.33
N VAL A 278 0.58 -9.04 24.06
CA VAL A 278 -0.16 -10.29 24.24
C VAL A 278 -1.47 -10.17 23.43
N TYR A 279 -1.67 -11.06 22.48
CA TYR A 279 -2.91 -11.13 21.70
C TYR A 279 -3.72 -12.35 22.11
N CYS A 280 -4.99 -12.15 22.30
CA CYS A 280 -5.95 -13.22 22.59
C CYS A 280 -7.36 -12.76 22.26
N SER A 281 -8.28 -13.70 22.07
CA SER A 281 -9.69 -13.35 21.91
C SER A 281 -10.25 -12.70 23.19
N ARG A 282 -11.28 -11.90 23.01
CA ARG A 282 -11.99 -11.25 24.10
C ARG A 282 -12.45 -12.26 25.15
N SER A 283 -12.98 -13.40 24.72
CA SER A 283 -13.37 -14.50 25.59
C SER A 283 -12.20 -15.03 26.44
N THR A 284 -11.06 -15.27 25.83
CA THR A 284 -9.83 -15.75 26.50
C THR A 284 -9.30 -14.71 27.50
N LYS A 285 -9.31 -13.42 27.15
CA LYS A 285 -8.87 -12.34 28.05
C LYS A 285 -9.68 -12.33 29.35
N TYR A 286 -11.01 -12.28 29.23
CA TYR A 286 -11.86 -12.14 30.42
C TYR A 286 -12.00 -13.45 31.21
N ASN A 287 -12.13 -14.60 30.53
CA ASN A 287 -12.37 -15.87 31.23
C ASN A 287 -11.09 -16.55 31.72
N LYS A 288 -9.98 -16.42 30.99
CA LYS A 288 -8.74 -17.15 31.32
C LYS A 288 -7.70 -16.24 31.96
N ILE A 289 -7.41 -15.06 31.39
CA ILE A 289 -6.35 -14.18 31.92
C ILE A 289 -6.81 -13.39 33.14
N LEU A 290 -7.88 -12.60 32.99
CA LEU A 290 -8.41 -11.78 34.09
C LEU A 290 -9.10 -12.62 35.17
N GLY A 291 -9.55 -13.82 34.82
CA GLY A 291 -10.13 -14.78 35.75
C GLY A 291 -9.10 -15.52 36.62
N LEU A 292 -7.79 -15.25 36.46
CA LEU A 292 -6.76 -15.89 37.26
C LEU A 292 -6.85 -15.45 38.74
N VAL A 293 -6.88 -16.44 39.61
CA VAL A 293 -6.92 -16.25 41.07
C VAL A 293 -5.66 -16.84 41.73
N ASP A 294 -5.25 -16.29 42.84
CA ASP A 294 -4.20 -16.83 43.67
C ASP A 294 -4.67 -18.04 44.50
N THR A 295 -3.79 -18.62 45.30
CA THR A 295 -4.11 -19.76 46.18
C THR A 295 -5.13 -19.43 47.24
N ALA A 296 -5.39 -18.14 47.52
CA ALA A 296 -6.39 -17.64 48.48
C ALA A 296 -7.72 -17.28 47.77
N GLY A 297 -7.85 -17.51 46.47
CA GLY A 297 -9.04 -17.19 45.67
C GLY A 297 -9.18 -15.69 45.33
N GLN A 298 -8.12 -14.90 45.53
CA GLN A 298 -8.11 -13.49 45.17
C GLN A 298 -7.67 -13.30 43.72
N PRO A 299 -8.30 -12.37 42.93
CA PRO A 299 -7.87 -12.06 41.58
C PRO A 299 -6.40 -11.62 41.58
N ILE A 300 -5.59 -12.21 40.70
CA ILE A 300 -4.19 -11.84 40.49
C ILE A 300 -4.11 -10.45 39.83
N PHE A 301 -4.91 -10.23 38.80
CA PHE A 301 -5.02 -8.96 38.13
C PHE A 301 -6.15 -8.12 38.77
N ARG A 302 -5.77 -7.12 39.55
CA ARG A 302 -6.67 -6.16 40.16
C ARG A 302 -6.58 -4.84 39.41
N ALA A 303 -7.53 -3.92 39.65
CA ALA A 303 -7.46 -2.56 39.15
C ALA A 303 -6.11 -1.91 39.52
N GLY A 304 -5.31 -1.53 38.55
CA GLY A 304 -3.97 -0.96 38.72
C GLY A 304 -2.80 -1.97 38.76
N VAL A 305 -3.07 -3.28 38.65
CA VAL A 305 -2.05 -4.31 38.46
C VAL A 305 -2.14 -4.80 37.03
N GLU A 306 -1.21 -4.39 36.20
CA GLU A 306 -1.14 -4.76 34.78
C GLU A 306 -0.03 -5.79 34.56
N ILE A 307 -0.17 -6.55 33.48
CA ILE A 307 0.93 -7.37 32.94
C ILE A 307 1.94 -6.40 32.32
N ASP A 308 3.24 -6.67 32.43
CA ASP A 308 4.32 -5.85 31.81
C ASP A 308 4.21 -5.70 30.29
N ALA A 309 3.25 -6.38 29.64
CA ALA A 309 2.93 -6.28 28.23
C ALA A 309 1.47 -5.92 28.03
N ALA A 310 1.17 -5.10 27.03
CA ALA A 310 -0.20 -4.76 26.67
C ALA A 310 -0.95 -6.01 26.22
N VAL A 311 -2.13 -6.27 26.82
CA VAL A 311 -3.03 -7.36 26.41
C VAL A 311 -4.06 -6.78 25.44
N THR A 312 -3.89 -7.14 24.18
CA THR A 312 -4.71 -6.67 23.06
C THR A 312 -5.75 -7.73 22.69
N GLU A 313 -6.99 -7.31 22.54
CA GLU A 313 -8.09 -8.18 22.12
C GLU A 313 -8.05 -8.32 20.58
N ASP A 314 -8.02 -9.56 20.10
CA ASP A 314 -8.15 -9.88 18.68
C ASP A 314 -8.80 -11.27 18.57
N ASP A 315 -10.02 -11.30 18.04
CA ASP A 315 -10.79 -12.54 18.00
C ASP A 315 -10.25 -13.57 17.02
N ALA A 316 -9.45 -13.17 16.03
CA ALA A 316 -8.75 -14.06 15.13
C ALA A 316 -7.68 -14.93 15.84
N ALA A 317 -7.22 -14.55 17.05
CA ALA A 317 -6.35 -15.37 17.88
C ALA A 317 -7.04 -16.66 18.40
N GLY A 318 -8.37 -16.71 18.37
CA GLY A 318 -9.15 -17.83 18.87
C GLY A 318 -8.91 -18.11 20.35
N ASP A 319 -8.79 -19.39 20.71
CA ASP A 319 -8.54 -19.81 22.10
C ASP A 319 -7.08 -19.77 22.53
N ASN A 320 -6.17 -19.46 21.61
CA ASN A 320 -4.73 -19.37 21.88
C ASN A 320 -4.37 -18.02 22.50
N ILE A 321 -3.23 -17.98 23.16
CA ILE A 321 -2.62 -16.73 23.64
C ILE A 321 -1.27 -16.58 22.93
N TYR A 322 -1.12 -15.51 22.20
CA TYR A 322 0.10 -15.17 21.48
C TYR A 322 0.84 -14.06 22.19
N VAL A 323 2.08 -14.30 22.53
CA VAL A 323 3.00 -13.31 23.09
C VAL A 323 4.01 -12.99 22.00
N VAL A 324 3.97 -11.81 21.44
CA VAL A 324 4.71 -11.48 20.22
C VAL A 324 5.36 -10.12 20.32
N ALA A 325 6.53 -9.96 19.72
CA ALA A 325 7.10 -8.67 19.36
C ALA A 325 6.67 -8.34 17.91
N PRO A 326 5.56 -7.60 17.70
CA PRO A 326 4.94 -7.49 16.37
C PRO A 326 5.85 -6.82 15.33
N SER A 327 6.75 -5.93 15.76
CA SER A 327 7.75 -5.32 14.87
C SER A 327 8.71 -6.32 14.20
N MET A 328 8.81 -7.54 14.75
CA MET A 328 9.61 -8.64 14.19
C MET A 328 8.84 -9.50 13.20
N PHE A 329 7.56 -9.29 13.02
CA PHE A 329 6.78 -9.92 11.96
C PHE A 329 6.75 -8.99 10.73
N LEU A 330 7.06 -9.54 9.57
CA LEU A 330 7.03 -8.84 8.29
C LEU A 330 5.87 -9.36 7.45
N LEU A 331 4.92 -8.49 7.15
CA LEU A 331 3.82 -8.74 6.22
C LEU A 331 4.15 -8.11 4.88
N ASN A 332 4.25 -8.91 3.83
CA ASN A 332 4.44 -8.43 2.45
C ASN A 332 3.11 -8.41 1.73
N VAL A 333 2.67 -7.24 1.30
CA VAL A 333 1.51 -7.07 0.42
C VAL A 333 2.01 -7.07 -1.02
N VAL A 334 1.78 -8.20 -1.70
CA VAL A 334 2.18 -8.38 -3.12
C VAL A 334 1.19 -7.67 -4.03
N GLN A 335 -0.09 -7.69 -3.66
CA GLN A 335 -1.14 -7.01 -4.39
C GLN A 335 -2.10 -6.35 -3.40
N GLY A 336 -2.25 -5.04 -3.52
CA GLY A 336 -3.19 -4.26 -2.73
C GLY A 336 -4.63 -4.68 -2.99
N LEU A 337 -5.54 -4.20 -2.16
CA LEU A 337 -6.94 -4.52 -2.26
C LEU A 337 -7.55 -3.99 -3.56
N MET A 338 -8.28 -4.86 -4.25
CA MET A 338 -9.05 -4.55 -5.46
C MET A 338 -10.49 -5.02 -5.30
N VAL A 339 -11.41 -4.36 -5.99
CA VAL A 339 -12.81 -4.80 -6.11
C VAL A 339 -13.14 -4.95 -7.59
N GLU A 340 -13.60 -6.12 -7.94
CA GLU A 340 -14.06 -6.46 -9.27
C GLU A 340 -15.58 -6.72 -9.22
N ASP A 341 -16.27 -6.44 -10.32
CA ASP A 341 -17.69 -6.71 -10.46
C ASP A 341 -17.99 -7.65 -11.63
N ASP A 342 -19.03 -8.45 -11.46
CA ASP A 342 -19.58 -9.29 -12.52
C ASP A 342 -21.11 -9.36 -12.39
N ARG A 343 -21.78 -9.79 -13.46
CA ARG A 343 -23.24 -9.92 -13.52
C ARG A 343 -23.66 -11.36 -13.71
N ASP A 344 -24.40 -11.89 -12.76
CA ASP A 344 -25.13 -13.12 -12.96
C ASP A 344 -26.53 -12.83 -13.55
N ILE A 345 -26.60 -12.90 -14.89
CA ILE A 345 -27.84 -12.66 -15.62
C ILE A 345 -28.91 -13.70 -15.29
N LYS A 346 -28.52 -14.95 -14.94
CA LYS A 346 -29.47 -16.02 -14.64
C LYS A 346 -30.12 -15.83 -13.29
N ALA A 347 -29.34 -15.40 -12.30
CA ALA A 347 -29.83 -15.17 -10.94
C ALA A 347 -30.34 -13.73 -10.71
N HIS A 348 -30.20 -12.83 -11.70
CA HIS A 348 -30.50 -11.41 -11.56
C HIS A 348 -29.76 -10.74 -10.39
N LYS A 349 -28.45 -11.04 -10.27
CA LYS A 349 -27.57 -10.52 -9.23
C LYS A 349 -26.38 -9.77 -9.83
N LEU A 350 -25.87 -8.80 -9.07
CA LEU A 350 -24.54 -8.25 -9.21
C LEU A 350 -23.64 -8.94 -8.20
N VAL A 351 -22.45 -9.32 -8.64
CA VAL A 351 -21.45 -10.00 -7.82
C VAL A 351 -20.25 -9.06 -7.71
N TYR A 352 -19.85 -8.76 -6.50
CA TYR A 352 -18.65 -7.98 -6.22
C TYR A 352 -17.63 -8.90 -5.56
N SER A 353 -16.38 -8.88 -6.03
CA SER A 353 -15.28 -9.63 -5.44
C SER A 353 -14.23 -8.68 -4.91
N GLY A 354 -14.05 -8.67 -3.59
CA GLY A 354 -12.87 -8.06 -2.97
C GLY A 354 -11.71 -9.06 -3.02
N TYR A 355 -10.53 -8.62 -3.41
CA TYR A 355 -9.33 -9.46 -3.54
C TYR A 355 -8.07 -8.71 -3.11
N CYS A 356 -7.24 -9.38 -2.32
CA CYS A 356 -5.88 -8.92 -2.02
C CYS A 356 -4.92 -10.12 -1.91
N ARG A 357 -3.62 -9.86 -2.04
CA ARG A 357 -2.60 -10.87 -1.95
C ARG A 357 -1.47 -10.45 -1.01
N ALA A 358 -1.35 -11.16 0.10
CA ALA A 358 -0.36 -10.86 1.13
C ALA A 358 0.18 -12.15 1.77
N GLN A 359 1.36 -12.07 2.36
CA GLN A 359 1.96 -13.15 3.14
C GLN A 359 2.98 -12.60 4.11
N GLY A 360 3.04 -13.16 5.31
CA GLY A 360 3.99 -12.72 6.33
C GLY A 360 4.87 -13.83 6.85
N THR A 361 5.93 -13.44 7.59
CA THR A 361 6.82 -14.36 8.32
C THR A 361 7.48 -13.64 9.50
N LEU A 362 7.81 -14.37 10.57
CA LEU A 362 8.67 -13.88 11.64
C LEU A 362 10.13 -13.79 11.17
N ARG A 363 10.77 -12.67 11.43
CA ARG A 363 12.21 -12.48 11.16
C ARG A 363 13.12 -13.24 12.14
N ASP A 364 12.65 -13.47 13.37
CA ASP A 364 13.32 -14.23 14.42
C ASP A 364 12.32 -15.20 15.04
N ASP A 365 12.63 -16.49 15.08
CA ASP A 365 11.79 -17.55 15.66
C ASP A 365 11.58 -17.39 17.17
N ARG A 366 12.44 -16.59 17.85
CA ARG A 366 12.35 -16.27 19.28
C ARG A 366 11.47 -15.05 19.57
N ALA A 367 11.00 -14.35 18.53
CA ALA A 367 10.19 -13.15 18.69
C ALA A 367 8.72 -13.44 19.05
N ALA A 368 8.36 -14.71 19.18
CA ALA A 368 7.03 -15.12 19.58
C ALA A 368 7.03 -16.31 20.52
N ALA A 369 6.00 -16.36 21.37
CA ALA A 369 5.64 -17.53 22.16
C ALA A 369 4.14 -17.77 22.07
N VAL A 370 3.72 -19.02 22.03
CA VAL A 370 2.33 -19.42 21.86
C VAL A 370 1.90 -20.34 23.00
N ILE A 371 0.79 -19.98 23.65
CA ILE A 371 0.15 -20.81 24.67
C ILE A 371 -1.14 -21.36 24.06
N LYS A 372 -1.20 -22.66 23.87
CA LYS A 372 -2.39 -23.36 23.37
C LYS A 372 -3.22 -23.89 24.53
N PRO A 373 -4.55 -23.81 24.48
CA PRO A 373 -5.40 -24.35 25.52
C PRO A 373 -5.23 -25.87 25.61
N LYS A 374 -5.69 -26.42 26.74
CA LYS A 374 -5.79 -27.87 26.90
C LYS A 374 -6.71 -28.43 25.81
N ALA A 375 -6.25 -29.51 25.14
CA ALA A 375 -7.09 -30.19 24.19
C ALA A 375 -8.35 -30.69 24.93
N THR A 376 -9.51 -30.27 24.44
CA THR A 376 -10.80 -30.81 24.92
C THR A 376 -10.92 -32.24 24.37
N ALA A 377 -11.00 -33.23 25.26
CA ALA A 377 -11.14 -34.63 24.90
C ALA A 377 -12.50 -34.90 24.28
#